data_952c2930519a56bce5cbb9852e4fed0e
#
_entry.id   952c2930519a56bce5cbb9852e4fed0e
#
_cell.length_a   1.000
_cell.length_b   1.000
_cell.length_c   1.000
_cell.angle_alpha   90.00
_cell.angle_beta   90.00
_cell.angle_gamma   90.00
#
_symmetry.space_group_name_H-M   'P 1'
#
loop_
_entity.id
_entity.type
_entity.pdbx_description
1 polymer ?
#
loop_
_entity_poly.entity_id
_entity_poly.type
_entity_poly.pdbx_seq_one_letter_code
_entity_poly.pdbx_strand_id
1 'polypeptide(L)'
;MIQPLLFEPASEWSPPSLDDLPRWADFRQVGLDIETCDPDLKKLGPAVRRNGFIAGVSFAVDGKGWYLPVAHGIGSNLNRDSVIRYLKDQAETYRGEIVGANLQYDLDYLAQYGVIFRHARIRDVQVAEALISELHNRYSLQAIAERRGFSGKDEELMDQALQEHRFHGKGDIWKLPARYVAPYAEQDALLPLEILADQQKDIDEQGLQRVFDLESDLLPVLLKMRRRGVRIDFDRLAQIEQRMLDTELRLAAHINELTPLGFSHEDINKSSVVGRILENDGVTLPRTKTDKHNVDKFVLEALDTKLSRAILKARRANKIRTTFVASIRRHSVEGRVHCTFNQLRKQREDGDIVGAAFGRISSSLPNLQQQPVRDDLAEDWRCIYLPDEGGEWACLDYSQQEPRILLHWANATASQKLMAFDSTRKVVEEAVERYWSDPSTDSHSMMASLTGLPRKQAKTLFLGLCYGMGGVKLAESLGLPTSTLTRKSGEIIRCAGEEALDVLNTFNKRLPYVDWLGRVCEARVRKYGYLTTLSGRRCRFPEDELGTRQWTHKALNRLIQGSAADQTKEAMVLPDKAGFRLQLQGHDELDLTVGSRAEAEELAAMMKEAVPLALPSKVDVEIGPNWGDIK
;
A
#
# COMPACT_ATOMS: atom_id res chain seq x y z
N MET A 1 35.56 21.92 7.23
CA MET A 1 36.76 21.11 6.98
C MET A 1 36.71 19.93 7.94
N ILE A 2 36.79 18.72 7.43
CA ILE A 2 36.82 17.51 8.25
C ILE A 2 38.28 17.38 8.74
N GLN A 3 38.45 17.31 10.07
CA GLN A 3 39.81 17.24 10.68
C GLN A 3 40.38 15.84 10.45
N PRO A 4 41.64 15.70 10.02
CA PRO A 4 42.30 14.38 9.96
C PRO A 4 42.36 13.77 11.37
N LEU A 5 42.09 12.47 11.48
CA LEU A 5 42.19 11.73 12.73
C LEU A 5 43.67 11.51 13.10
N LEU A 6 43.93 11.53 14.40
CA LEU A 6 45.26 11.20 14.91
C LEU A 6 45.53 9.68 14.85
N PHE A 7 44.48 8.88 15.01
CA PHE A 7 44.45 7.42 14.86
C PHE A 7 43.32 7.05 13.92
N GLU A 8 43.64 6.53 12.75
CA GLU A 8 42.66 6.08 11.78
C GLU A 8 42.42 4.58 11.93
N PRO A 9 41.15 4.09 11.82
CA PRO A 9 40.88 2.66 11.73
C PRO A 9 41.70 2.02 10.58
N ALA A 10 42.23 0.82 10.80
CA ALA A 10 43.01 0.13 9.79
C ALA A 10 42.10 -0.45 8.71
N SER A 11 42.35 -0.11 7.45
CA SER A 11 41.69 -0.71 6.29
C SER A 11 42.64 -0.69 5.10
N GLU A 12 42.86 -1.85 4.49
CA GLU A 12 43.67 -2.01 3.26
C GLU A 12 42.84 -1.89 1.99
N TRP A 13 41.51 -1.69 2.13
CA TRP A 13 40.60 -1.60 0.99
C TRP A 13 40.94 -0.38 0.10
N SER A 14 40.91 -0.60 -1.20
CA SER A 14 41.04 0.45 -2.23
C SER A 14 40.00 0.26 -3.34
N PRO A 15 39.54 1.37 -3.98
CA PRO A 15 38.60 1.27 -5.08
C PRO A 15 39.12 0.36 -6.20
N PRO A 16 38.29 -0.50 -6.78
CA PRO A 16 38.67 -1.36 -7.89
C PRO A 16 38.94 -0.55 -9.16
N SER A 17 39.79 -1.08 -10.06
CA SER A 17 39.86 -0.58 -11.43
C SER A 17 38.59 -0.95 -12.19
N LEU A 18 38.02 -0.01 -12.95
CA LEU A 18 36.82 -0.30 -13.77
C LEU A 18 37.12 -1.32 -14.89
N ASP A 19 38.35 -1.41 -15.33
CA ASP A 19 38.79 -2.36 -16.39
C ASP A 19 38.80 -3.81 -15.89
N ASP A 20 38.94 -4.00 -14.56
CA ASP A 20 38.97 -5.31 -13.92
C ASP A 20 37.59 -5.81 -13.45
N LEU A 21 36.52 -5.04 -13.69
CA LEU A 21 35.20 -5.43 -13.26
C LEU A 21 34.58 -6.49 -14.17
N PRO A 22 33.81 -7.46 -13.61
CA PRO A 22 33.17 -8.49 -14.37
C PRO A 22 32.06 -7.95 -15.26
N ARG A 23 31.80 -8.64 -16.37
CA ARG A 23 30.60 -8.40 -17.20
C ARG A 23 29.42 -9.10 -16.57
N TRP A 24 28.36 -8.36 -16.22
CA TRP A 24 27.16 -8.93 -15.58
C TRP A 24 26.45 -9.97 -16.46
N ALA A 25 26.53 -9.82 -17.77
CA ALA A 25 25.93 -10.77 -18.71
C ALA A 25 26.45 -12.21 -18.60
N ASP A 26 27.63 -12.39 -17.96
CA ASP A 26 28.23 -13.71 -17.77
C ASP A 26 27.64 -14.45 -16.54
N PHE A 27 26.80 -13.79 -15.75
CA PHE A 27 26.24 -14.31 -14.51
C PHE A 27 24.70 -14.34 -14.53
N ARG A 28 24.13 -15.38 -13.90
CA ARG A 28 22.68 -15.51 -13.79
C ARG A 28 22.08 -14.48 -12.83
N GLN A 29 22.75 -14.20 -11.73
CA GLN A 29 22.31 -13.30 -10.67
C GLN A 29 23.39 -12.29 -10.34
N VAL A 30 22.97 -11.05 -10.08
CA VAL A 30 23.83 -9.97 -9.62
C VAL A 30 23.18 -9.36 -8.38
N GLY A 31 23.89 -9.38 -7.27
CA GLY A 31 23.52 -8.63 -6.07
C GLY A 31 23.74 -7.14 -6.29
N LEU A 32 22.83 -6.29 -5.81
CA LEU A 32 22.90 -4.84 -6.01
C LEU A 32 22.43 -4.12 -4.75
N ASP A 33 23.22 -3.11 -4.35
CA ASP A 33 22.88 -2.17 -3.30
C ASP A 33 23.51 -0.80 -3.58
N ILE A 34 23.03 0.28 -2.97
CA ILE A 34 23.60 1.62 -3.10
C ILE A 34 23.72 2.32 -1.76
N GLU A 35 24.78 3.08 -1.60
CA GLU A 35 24.91 4.04 -0.50
C GLU A 35 24.57 5.45 -0.97
N THR A 36 23.78 6.16 -0.16
CA THR A 36 23.21 7.45 -0.56
C THR A 36 23.35 8.50 0.52
N CYS A 37 23.25 9.76 0.09
CA CYS A 37 22.93 10.90 0.94
C CYS A 37 21.58 11.45 0.53
N ASP A 38 20.60 11.43 1.42
CA ASP A 38 19.31 12.09 1.21
C ASP A 38 18.77 12.68 2.52
N PRO A 39 18.97 13.99 2.75
CA PRO A 39 18.55 14.64 4.00
C PRO A 39 17.03 14.72 4.16
N ASP A 40 16.29 14.62 3.06
CA ASP A 40 14.84 14.74 3.06
C ASP A 40 14.10 13.40 2.89
N LEU A 41 14.81 12.28 2.85
CA LEU A 41 14.27 10.95 2.59
C LEU A 41 12.99 10.63 3.40
N LYS A 42 13.03 10.85 4.71
CA LYS A 42 11.90 10.55 5.60
C LYS A 42 10.66 11.40 5.34
N LYS A 43 10.85 12.64 4.87
CA LYS A 43 9.77 13.60 4.64
C LYS A 43 9.21 13.52 3.24
N LEU A 44 10.05 13.26 2.27
CA LEU A 44 9.75 13.47 0.86
C LEU A 44 9.80 12.17 0.03
N GLY A 45 10.34 11.10 0.57
CA GLY A 45 10.60 9.86 -0.15
C GLY A 45 11.86 9.94 -1.03
N PRO A 46 12.29 8.81 -1.62
CA PRO A 46 13.57 8.72 -2.31
C PRO A 46 13.59 9.42 -3.69
N ALA A 47 14.76 9.71 -4.15
CA ALA A 47 15.24 9.96 -5.51
C ALA A 47 14.54 11.02 -6.36
N VAL A 48 13.28 10.89 -6.71
CA VAL A 48 12.55 11.71 -7.71
C VAL A 48 12.77 13.22 -7.60
N ARG A 49 13.05 13.72 -6.39
CA ARG A 49 13.23 15.17 -6.14
C ARG A 49 14.63 15.68 -6.42
N ARG A 50 15.58 14.79 -6.67
CA ARG A 50 16.98 15.13 -6.91
C ARG A 50 17.70 15.84 -5.76
N ASN A 51 17.17 15.78 -4.53
CA ASN A 51 17.83 16.31 -3.35
C ASN A 51 18.90 15.38 -2.80
N GLY A 52 18.73 14.07 -3.04
CA GLY A 52 19.71 13.05 -2.69
C GLY A 52 20.64 12.70 -3.84
N PHE A 53 21.73 12.04 -3.51
CA PHE A 53 22.70 11.53 -4.47
C PHE A 53 23.25 10.17 -4.04
N ILE A 54 23.79 9.42 -5.00
CA ILE A 54 24.49 8.16 -4.76
C ILE A 54 25.90 8.48 -4.29
N ALA A 55 26.30 7.95 -3.11
CA ALA A 55 27.66 8.02 -2.59
C ALA A 55 28.54 6.91 -3.16
N GLY A 56 27.96 5.73 -3.37
CA GLY A 56 28.60 4.60 -4.00
C GLY A 56 27.59 3.53 -4.42
N VAL A 57 28.02 2.63 -5.28
CA VAL A 57 27.22 1.48 -5.75
C VAL A 57 27.97 0.21 -5.45
N SER A 58 27.35 -0.75 -4.79
CA SER A 58 27.89 -2.08 -4.60
C SER A 58 27.16 -3.10 -5.48
N PHE A 59 27.92 -4.05 -5.98
CA PHE A 59 27.36 -5.21 -6.65
C PHE A 59 28.16 -6.47 -6.32
N ALA A 60 27.53 -7.63 -6.47
CA ALA A 60 28.15 -8.90 -6.16
C ALA A 60 27.79 -9.97 -7.18
N VAL A 61 28.77 -10.81 -7.54
CA VAL A 61 28.60 -12.02 -8.36
C VAL A 61 29.55 -13.11 -7.86
N ASP A 62 29.12 -14.37 -7.93
CA ASP A 62 29.94 -15.55 -7.58
C ASP A 62 30.67 -15.45 -6.23
N GLY A 63 29.99 -14.96 -5.20
CA GLY A 63 30.55 -14.86 -3.86
C GLY A 63 31.57 -13.72 -3.66
N LYS A 64 31.73 -12.82 -4.63
CA LYS A 64 32.59 -11.65 -4.52
C LYS A 64 31.78 -10.37 -4.69
N GLY A 65 32.02 -9.40 -3.79
CA GLY A 65 31.49 -8.05 -3.84
C GLY A 65 32.48 -7.04 -4.40
N TRP A 66 31.97 -5.95 -4.93
CA TRP A 66 32.70 -4.74 -5.33
C TRP A 66 31.93 -3.51 -4.90
N TYR A 67 32.63 -2.52 -4.38
CA TYR A 67 32.10 -1.22 -4.08
C TYR A 67 32.72 -0.15 -4.98
N LEU A 68 31.86 0.66 -5.63
CA LEU A 68 32.26 1.73 -6.56
C LEU A 68 31.92 3.08 -5.92
N PRO A 69 32.82 3.69 -5.13
CA PRO A 69 32.58 4.98 -4.50
C PRO A 69 32.61 6.10 -5.54
N VAL A 70 31.62 7.00 -5.52
CA VAL A 70 31.51 8.09 -6.49
C VAL A 70 31.36 9.48 -5.88
N ALA A 71 30.92 9.56 -4.60
CA ALA A 71 30.66 10.84 -3.94
C ALA A 71 30.83 10.78 -2.41
N HIS A 72 31.86 10.09 -1.92
CA HIS A 72 32.27 10.20 -0.51
C HIS A 72 32.92 11.54 -0.22
N GLY A 73 32.67 12.07 0.98
CA GLY A 73 33.19 13.37 1.39
C GLY A 73 34.73 13.41 1.61
N ILE A 74 35.33 12.26 1.91
CA ILE A 74 36.77 12.11 2.15
C ILE A 74 37.29 10.89 1.38
N GLY A 75 38.53 10.96 0.88
CA GLY A 75 39.22 9.83 0.28
C GLY A 75 39.05 9.71 -1.23
N SER A 76 39.38 8.54 -1.75
CA SER A 76 39.43 8.29 -3.19
C SER A 76 38.09 7.85 -3.73
N ASN A 77 37.42 8.74 -4.48
CA ASN A 77 36.27 8.37 -5.32
C ASN A 77 36.76 7.97 -6.72
N LEU A 78 36.04 7.06 -7.34
CA LEU A 78 36.13 6.81 -8.77
C LEU A 78 35.50 7.97 -9.56
N ASN A 79 35.84 8.08 -10.83
CA ASN A 79 35.16 9.04 -11.70
C ASN A 79 33.71 8.64 -11.87
N ARG A 80 32.80 9.47 -11.35
CA ARG A 80 31.37 9.19 -11.32
C ARG A 80 30.80 8.90 -12.71
N ASP A 81 31.16 9.69 -13.72
CA ASP A 81 30.61 9.53 -15.06
C ASP A 81 31.06 8.21 -15.72
N SER A 82 32.27 7.76 -15.40
CA SER A 82 32.79 6.45 -15.84
C SER A 82 32.05 5.30 -15.15
N VAL A 83 31.83 5.39 -13.83
CA VAL A 83 31.00 4.39 -13.10
C VAL A 83 29.57 4.34 -13.64
N ILE A 84 28.93 5.49 -13.83
CA ILE A 84 27.57 5.54 -14.39
C ILE A 84 27.51 4.97 -15.80
N ARG A 85 28.53 5.21 -16.62
CA ARG A 85 28.63 4.62 -17.98
C ARG A 85 28.73 3.10 -17.88
N TYR A 86 29.66 2.57 -17.06
CA TYR A 86 29.76 1.13 -16.81
C TYR A 86 28.41 0.53 -16.40
N LEU A 87 27.73 1.12 -15.42
CA LEU A 87 26.44 0.62 -14.95
C LEU A 87 25.32 0.67 -16.03
N LYS A 88 25.33 1.70 -16.89
CA LYS A 88 24.40 1.78 -18.03
C LYS A 88 24.65 0.67 -19.05
N ASP A 89 25.91 0.42 -19.37
CA ASP A 89 26.30 -0.63 -20.32
C ASP A 89 25.90 -2.01 -19.78
N GLN A 90 26.10 -2.25 -18.47
CA GLN A 90 25.61 -3.47 -17.82
C GLN A 90 24.07 -3.55 -17.86
N ALA A 91 23.36 -2.50 -17.45
CA ALA A 91 21.89 -2.50 -17.38
C ALA A 91 21.22 -2.70 -18.74
N GLU A 92 21.82 -2.23 -19.83
CA GLU A 92 21.30 -2.40 -21.19
C GLU A 92 21.38 -3.86 -21.67
N THR A 93 22.50 -4.51 -21.34
CA THR A 93 22.80 -5.86 -21.84
C THR A 93 22.34 -6.97 -20.93
N TYR A 94 22.20 -6.72 -19.62
CA TYR A 94 21.89 -7.73 -18.63
C TYR A 94 20.47 -8.27 -18.74
N ARG A 95 20.33 -9.60 -18.72
CA ARG A 95 19.04 -10.34 -18.83
C ARG A 95 18.82 -11.35 -17.71
N GLY A 96 19.70 -11.36 -16.72
CA GLY A 96 19.58 -12.20 -15.54
C GLY A 96 18.68 -11.60 -14.47
N GLU A 97 18.98 -11.89 -13.23
CA GLU A 97 18.22 -11.42 -12.07
C GLU A 97 19.05 -10.42 -11.26
N ILE A 98 18.49 -9.23 -11.00
CA ILE A 98 19.02 -8.28 -10.01
C ILE A 98 18.43 -8.65 -8.66
N VAL A 99 19.28 -8.92 -7.69
CA VAL A 99 18.92 -9.36 -6.34
C VAL A 99 19.32 -8.31 -5.32
N GLY A 100 18.46 -7.99 -4.38
CA GLY A 100 18.76 -7.03 -3.31
C GLY A 100 17.65 -6.92 -2.28
N ALA A 101 17.77 -5.98 -1.38
CA ALA A 101 16.80 -5.75 -0.32
C ALA A 101 16.19 -4.34 -0.43
N ASN A 102 14.89 -4.22 -0.66
CA ASN A 102 14.18 -2.95 -0.89
C ASN A 102 14.61 -2.26 -2.19
N LEU A 103 14.81 -3.05 -3.23
CA LEU A 103 15.32 -2.62 -4.54
C LEU A 103 14.54 -1.48 -5.21
N GLN A 104 13.30 -1.21 -4.80
CA GLN A 104 12.58 -0.03 -5.27
C GLN A 104 13.34 1.27 -4.95
N TYR A 105 14.05 1.32 -3.82
CA TYR A 105 14.88 2.45 -3.42
C TYR A 105 16.09 2.60 -4.33
N ASP A 106 16.86 1.55 -4.49
CA ASP A 106 18.12 1.54 -5.25
C ASP A 106 17.87 1.87 -6.72
N LEU A 107 16.88 1.21 -7.30
CA LEU A 107 16.51 1.38 -8.70
C LEU A 107 15.96 2.79 -8.99
N ASP A 108 15.29 3.44 -8.02
CA ASP A 108 14.81 4.81 -8.18
C ASP A 108 15.98 5.81 -8.25
N TYR A 109 17.02 5.65 -7.39
CA TYR A 109 18.23 6.48 -7.47
C TYR A 109 19.03 6.21 -8.73
N LEU A 110 19.26 4.96 -9.10
CA LEU A 110 19.98 4.58 -10.31
C LEU A 110 19.28 5.14 -11.56
N ALA A 111 17.96 5.12 -11.60
CA ALA A 111 17.19 5.68 -12.70
C ALA A 111 17.32 7.21 -12.84
N GLN A 112 17.69 7.96 -11.78
CA GLN A 112 18.05 9.38 -11.90
C GLN A 112 19.25 9.62 -12.80
N TYR A 113 20.18 8.68 -12.81
CA TYR A 113 21.38 8.72 -13.64
C TYR A 113 21.20 8.00 -14.98
N GLY A 114 19.98 7.50 -15.26
CA GLY A 114 19.67 6.80 -16.49
C GLY A 114 20.12 5.34 -16.52
N VAL A 115 20.44 4.75 -15.37
CA VAL A 115 20.70 3.30 -15.23
C VAL A 115 19.36 2.60 -15.03
N ILE A 116 18.89 1.88 -16.05
CA ILE A 116 17.56 1.26 -16.09
C ILE A 116 17.67 -0.17 -16.57
N PHE A 117 17.35 -1.12 -15.73
CA PHE A 117 17.38 -2.56 -16.02
C PHE A 117 16.09 -2.98 -16.74
N ARG A 118 16.03 -2.82 -18.07
CA ARG A 118 14.83 -3.08 -18.87
C ARG A 118 14.52 -4.57 -19.07
N HIS A 119 15.55 -5.38 -19.03
CA HIS A 119 15.50 -6.79 -19.42
C HIS A 119 15.80 -7.75 -18.26
N ALA A 120 16.29 -7.24 -17.15
CA ALA A 120 16.56 -8.02 -15.95
C ALA A 120 15.28 -8.24 -15.14
N ARG A 121 15.18 -9.38 -14.48
CA ARG A 121 14.14 -9.62 -13.48
C ARG A 121 14.59 -9.11 -12.12
N ILE A 122 13.73 -8.44 -11.41
CA ILE A 122 14.04 -7.84 -10.11
C ILE A 122 13.60 -8.80 -8.99
N ARG A 123 14.54 -9.22 -8.16
CA ARG A 123 14.32 -10.17 -7.05
C ARG A 123 14.62 -9.50 -5.71
N ASP A 124 13.57 -9.08 -5.02
CA ASP A 124 13.70 -8.43 -3.71
C ASP A 124 13.51 -9.46 -2.58
N VAL A 125 14.54 -9.67 -1.76
CA VAL A 125 14.51 -10.64 -0.65
C VAL A 125 13.51 -10.27 0.44
N GLN A 126 13.14 -8.97 0.60
CA GLN A 126 12.08 -8.55 1.51
C GLN A 126 10.71 -9.01 1.00
N VAL A 127 10.49 -8.94 -0.31
CA VAL A 127 9.26 -9.42 -0.96
C VAL A 127 9.16 -10.93 -0.83
N ALA A 128 10.25 -11.65 -1.13
CA ALA A 128 10.31 -13.10 -0.96
C ALA A 128 9.98 -13.53 0.47
N GLU A 129 10.62 -12.90 1.47
CA GLU A 129 10.39 -13.21 2.89
C GLU A 129 8.94 -12.97 3.31
N ALA A 130 8.32 -11.89 2.84
CA ALA A 130 6.92 -11.59 3.15
C ALA A 130 5.93 -12.56 2.48
N LEU A 131 6.28 -13.15 1.34
CA LEU A 131 5.51 -14.22 0.71
C LEU A 131 5.66 -15.55 1.46
N ILE A 132 6.85 -15.85 1.96
CA ILE A 132 7.13 -17.03 2.78
C ILE A 132 6.43 -16.93 4.12
N SER A 133 6.42 -15.74 4.77
CA SER A 133 5.67 -15.48 6.00
C SER A 133 5.34 -14.00 6.19
N GLU A 134 4.09 -13.63 5.95
CA GLU A 134 3.57 -12.27 6.18
C GLU A 134 3.27 -11.95 7.67
N LEU A 135 3.57 -12.88 8.57
CA LEU A 135 3.30 -12.71 10.00
C LEU A 135 4.39 -11.92 10.73
N HIS A 136 5.52 -11.68 10.07
CA HIS A 136 6.59 -10.83 10.61
C HIS A 136 6.24 -9.34 10.47
N ASN A 137 6.77 -8.53 11.40
CA ASN A 137 6.63 -7.08 11.33
C ASN A 137 7.85 -6.41 10.69
N ARG A 138 9.03 -7.05 10.76
CA ARG A 138 10.31 -6.51 10.28
C ARG A 138 10.87 -7.37 9.14
N TYR A 139 11.17 -6.70 8.03
CA TYR A 139 11.75 -7.30 6.83
C TYR A 139 13.04 -6.58 6.40
N SER A 140 13.75 -5.88 7.33
CA SER A 140 15.09 -5.37 7.02
C SER A 140 16.03 -6.53 6.69
N LEU A 141 17.07 -6.29 5.87
CA LEU A 141 18.03 -7.31 5.49
C LEU A 141 18.64 -8.00 6.72
N GLN A 142 19.01 -7.22 7.73
CA GLN A 142 19.49 -7.75 9.02
C GLN A 142 18.48 -8.68 9.70
N ALA A 143 17.20 -8.28 9.79
CA ALA A 143 16.16 -9.08 10.44
C ALA A 143 15.85 -10.38 9.67
N ILE A 144 16.02 -10.40 8.36
CA ILE A 144 15.89 -11.60 7.52
C ILE A 144 17.10 -12.52 7.75
N ALA A 145 18.32 -11.95 7.70
CA ALA A 145 19.55 -12.70 7.94
C ALA A 145 19.52 -13.43 9.30
N GLU A 146 19.20 -12.70 10.36
CA GLU A 146 19.09 -13.28 11.73
C GLU A 146 18.10 -14.43 11.80
N ARG A 147 16.89 -14.28 11.20
CA ARG A 147 15.88 -15.34 11.20
C ARG A 147 16.31 -16.58 10.46
N ARG A 148 17.12 -16.40 9.41
CA ARG A 148 17.60 -17.50 8.55
C ARG A 148 18.96 -18.06 8.98
N GLY A 149 19.55 -17.52 10.06
CA GLY A 149 20.81 -18.01 10.62
C GLY A 149 22.06 -17.59 9.84
N PHE A 150 21.95 -16.52 9.04
CA PHE A 150 23.11 -15.89 8.39
C PHE A 150 23.82 -14.93 9.37
N SER A 151 25.10 -14.71 9.14
CA SER A 151 25.95 -13.88 10.02
C SER A 151 25.57 -12.41 10.07
N GLY A 152 24.57 -11.96 9.32
CA GLY A 152 24.17 -10.56 9.30
C GLY A 152 25.24 -9.62 8.70
N LYS A 153 25.02 -8.34 8.90
CA LYS A 153 25.93 -7.29 8.38
C LYS A 153 27.11 -7.08 9.31
N ASP A 154 28.31 -6.98 8.74
CA ASP A 154 29.49 -6.53 9.47
C ASP A 154 29.56 -4.98 9.41
N GLU A 155 29.16 -4.34 10.50
CA GLU A 155 29.10 -2.88 10.64
C GLU A 155 30.24 -2.35 11.52
N GLU A 156 31.10 -3.22 12.08
CA GLU A 156 32.07 -2.84 13.13
C GLU A 156 33.05 -1.76 12.67
N LEU A 157 33.68 -1.94 11.52
CA LEU A 157 34.64 -0.97 10.97
C LEU A 157 34.01 0.36 10.63
N MET A 158 32.81 0.32 10.04
CA MET A 158 32.04 1.51 9.67
C MET A 158 31.59 2.27 10.93
N ASP A 159 31.06 1.57 11.93
CA ASP A 159 30.58 2.18 13.17
C ASP A 159 31.74 2.78 13.98
N GLN A 160 32.88 2.11 14.06
CA GLN A 160 34.09 2.66 14.64
C GLN A 160 34.52 3.96 13.93
N ALA A 161 34.53 3.96 12.60
CA ALA A 161 34.88 5.14 11.83
C ALA A 161 33.89 6.30 12.02
N LEU A 162 32.58 6.01 12.09
CA LEU A 162 31.54 7.02 12.41
C LEU A 162 31.78 7.67 13.78
N GLN A 163 32.10 6.87 14.80
CA GLN A 163 32.38 7.37 16.15
C GLN A 163 33.62 8.26 16.19
N GLU A 164 34.73 7.82 15.60
CA GLU A 164 35.99 8.57 15.59
C GLU A 164 35.88 9.87 14.81
N HIS A 165 35.15 9.87 13.68
CA HIS A 165 34.87 11.08 12.90
C HIS A 165 33.76 11.95 13.52
N ARG A 166 33.12 11.54 14.63
CA ARG A 166 32.00 12.22 15.31
C ARG A 166 30.81 12.43 14.39
N PHE A 167 30.49 11.47 13.55
CA PHE A 167 29.32 11.45 12.70
C PHE A 167 28.14 10.72 13.39
N HIS A 168 26.91 11.03 12.99
CA HIS A 168 25.72 10.56 13.65
C HIS A 168 24.96 9.48 12.84
N GLY A 169 25.44 8.25 12.91
CA GLY A 169 24.77 7.08 12.34
C GLY A 169 24.80 7.00 10.81
N LYS A 170 24.05 6.05 10.27
CA LYS A 170 24.09 5.67 8.84
C LYS A 170 23.78 6.79 7.85
N GLY A 171 23.07 7.83 8.24
CA GLY A 171 22.83 8.99 7.38
C GLY A 171 24.09 9.80 7.03
N ASP A 172 25.19 9.56 7.74
CA ASP A 172 26.45 10.27 7.58
C ASP A 172 27.56 9.43 6.91
N ILE A 173 27.30 8.17 6.55
CA ILE A 173 28.33 7.26 5.97
C ILE A 173 28.97 7.81 4.68
N TRP A 174 28.23 8.58 3.90
CA TRP A 174 28.76 9.25 2.72
C TRP A 174 29.88 10.25 3.03
N LYS A 175 29.99 10.73 4.28
CA LYS A 175 31.06 11.64 4.73
C LYS A 175 32.37 10.91 5.02
N LEU A 176 32.27 9.60 5.33
CA LEU A 176 33.43 8.76 5.61
C LEU A 176 34.28 8.51 4.35
N PRO A 177 35.58 8.23 4.51
CA PRO A 177 36.38 7.59 3.46
C PRO A 177 35.73 6.27 3.02
N ALA A 178 35.67 6.04 1.70
CA ALA A 178 35.04 4.84 1.13
C ALA A 178 35.61 3.52 1.70
N ARG A 179 36.90 3.48 2.06
CA ARG A 179 37.57 2.30 2.64
C ARG A 179 36.93 1.77 3.92
N TYR A 180 36.21 2.59 4.66
CA TYR A 180 35.50 2.18 5.88
C TYR A 180 34.09 1.71 5.61
N VAL A 181 33.49 2.13 4.50
CA VAL A 181 32.14 1.79 4.10
C VAL A 181 32.10 0.57 3.18
N ALA A 182 33.14 0.38 2.38
CA ALA A 182 33.17 -0.63 1.34
C ALA A 182 32.93 -2.07 1.82
N PRO A 183 33.56 -2.58 2.89
CA PRO A 183 33.29 -3.95 3.36
C PRO A 183 31.82 -4.16 3.71
N TYR A 184 31.20 -3.18 4.36
CA TYR A 184 29.79 -3.17 4.68
C TYR A 184 28.92 -3.15 3.40
N ALA A 185 29.21 -2.25 2.45
CA ALA A 185 28.45 -2.10 1.21
C ALA A 185 28.59 -3.34 0.29
N GLU A 186 29.79 -3.94 0.22
CA GLU A 186 30.01 -5.18 -0.52
C GLU A 186 29.23 -6.35 0.08
N GLN A 187 29.13 -6.42 1.41
CA GLN A 187 28.32 -7.40 2.11
C GLN A 187 26.82 -7.20 1.87
N ASP A 188 26.34 -5.94 1.79
CA ASP A 188 24.95 -5.62 1.50
C ASP A 188 24.50 -6.02 0.09
N ALA A 189 25.45 -6.16 -0.85
CA ALA A 189 25.20 -6.73 -2.17
C ALA A 189 25.32 -8.26 -2.20
N LEU A 190 26.21 -8.86 -1.37
CA LEU A 190 26.43 -10.32 -1.30
C LEU A 190 25.30 -11.05 -0.56
N LEU A 191 24.97 -10.59 0.63
CA LEU A 191 24.03 -11.25 1.54
C LEU A 191 22.64 -11.52 0.93
N PRO A 192 22.06 -10.63 0.11
CA PRO A 192 20.81 -10.94 -0.57
C PRO A 192 20.87 -12.13 -1.52
N LEU A 193 22.01 -12.40 -2.16
CA LEU A 193 22.19 -13.58 -3.03
C LEU A 193 22.11 -14.88 -2.22
N GLU A 194 22.79 -14.93 -1.08
CA GLU A 194 22.78 -16.08 -0.18
C GLU A 194 21.38 -16.30 0.42
N ILE A 195 20.73 -15.22 0.87
CA ILE A 195 19.37 -15.26 1.41
C ILE A 195 18.38 -15.74 0.35
N LEU A 196 18.44 -15.23 -0.88
CA LEU A 196 17.54 -15.64 -1.95
C LEU A 196 17.69 -17.14 -2.28
N ALA A 197 18.91 -17.65 -2.30
CA ALA A 197 19.18 -19.07 -2.52
C ALA A 197 18.55 -19.97 -1.44
N ASP A 198 18.50 -19.49 -0.19
CA ASP A 198 17.82 -20.20 0.89
C ASP A 198 16.29 -20.01 0.81
N GLN A 199 15.82 -18.78 0.55
CA GLN A 199 14.39 -18.48 0.36
C GLN A 199 13.77 -19.28 -0.80
N GLN A 200 14.55 -19.57 -1.85
CA GLN A 200 14.05 -20.34 -3.00
C GLN A 200 13.57 -21.74 -2.60
N LYS A 201 14.19 -22.37 -1.61
CA LYS A 201 13.74 -23.67 -1.06
C LYS A 201 12.33 -23.56 -0.47
N ASP A 202 12.07 -22.52 0.33
CA ASP A 202 10.76 -22.28 0.92
C ASP A 202 9.72 -21.89 -0.15
N ILE A 203 10.12 -21.10 -1.15
CA ILE A 203 9.27 -20.70 -2.28
C ILE A 203 8.81 -21.92 -3.06
N ASP A 204 9.71 -22.83 -3.36
CA ASP A 204 9.42 -24.08 -4.10
C ASP A 204 8.55 -25.02 -3.26
N GLU A 205 8.91 -25.27 -2.00
CA GLU A 205 8.15 -26.12 -1.08
C GLU A 205 6.73 -25.61 -0.86
N GLN A 206 6.57 -24.31 -0.76
CA GLN A 206 5.28 -23.68 -0.51
C GLN A 206 4.49 -23.41 -1.80
N GLY A 207 5.07 -23.61 -2.99
CA GLY A 207 4.44 -23.35 -4.28
C GLY A 207 4.19 -21.85 -4.54
N LEU A 208 5.11 -20.97 -4.13
CA LEU A 208 4.98 -19.53 -4.20
C LEU A 208 5.63 -18.90 -5.44
N GLN A 209 6.25 -19.69 -6.32
CA GLN A 209 7.03 -19.17 -7.45
C GLN A 209 6.23 -18.21 -8.34
N ARG A 210 4.98 -18.57 -8.69
CA ARG A 210 4.11 -17.75 -9.53
C ARG A 210 3.86 -16.36 -8.90
N VAL A 211 3.53 -16.32 -7.62
CA VAL A 211 3.25 -15.04 -6.95
C VAL A 211 4.53 -14.25 -6.71
N PHE A 212 5.68 -14.90 -6.51
CA PHE A 212 6.97 -14.22 -6.43
C PHE A 212 7.38 -13.62 -7.78
N ASP A 213 7.10 -14.31 -8.88
CA ASP A 213 7.31 -13.76 -10.23
C ASP A 213 6.41 -12.55 -10.49
N LEU A 214 5.13 -12.62 -10.10
CA LEU A 214 4.20 -11.49 -10.19
C LEU A 214 4.69 -10.27 -9.40
N GLU A 215 5.11 -10.44 -8.17
CA GLU A 215 5.64 -9.35 -7.34
C GLU A 215 6.94 -8.77 -7.90
N SER A 216 7.79 -9.61 -8.46
CA SER A 216 9.02 -9.21 -9.13
C SER A 216 8.77 -8.37 -10.39
N ASP A 217 7.79 -8.79 -11.20
CA ASP A 217 7.38 -8.06 -12.42
C ASP A 217 6.64 -6.75 -12.08
N LEU A 218 5.96 -6.70 -10.93
CA LEU A 218 5.23 -5.51 -10.47
C LEU A 218 6.15 -4.38 -10.00
N LEU A 219 7.29 -4.69 -9.38
CA LEU A 219 8.19 -3.68 -8.80
C LEU A 219 8.62 -2.62 -9.83
N PRO A 220 9.08 -2.98 -11.05
CA PRO A 220 9.38 -2.00 -12.10
C PRO A 220 8.18 -1.16 -12.53
N VAL A 221 6.96 -1.72 -12.51
CA VAL A 221 5.72 -0.99 -12.84
C VAL A 221 5.48 0.12 -11.83
N LEU A 222 5.54 -0.21 -10.53
CA LEU A 222 5.36 0.76 -9.44
C LEU A 222 6.43 1.86 -9.48
N LEU A 223 7.67 1.49 -9.81
CA LEU A 223 8.75 2.46 -9.98
C LEU A 223 8.49 3.41 -11.16
N LYS A 224 8.05 2.89 -12.30
CA LYS A 224 7.67 3.72 -13.47
C LYS A 224 6.52 4.68 -13.13
N MET A 225 5.48 4.20 -12.43
CA MET A 225 4.36 5.02 -11.96
C MET A 225 4.83 6.14 -11.03
N ARG A 226 5.64 5.79 -10.01
CA ARG A 226 6.22 6.76 -9.10
C ARG A 226 7.01 7.84 -9.84
N ARG A 227 7.91 7.46 -10.74
CA ARG A 227 8.78 8.39 -11.48
C ARG A 227 8.00 9.27 -12.47
N ARG A 228 6.96 8.72 -13.08
CA ARG A 228 6.05 9.49 -13.95
C ARG A 228 5.29 10.53 -13.13
N GLY A 229 4.74 10.16 -11.98
CA GLY A 229 3.86 11.01 -11.18
C GLY A 229 2.62 11.47 -11.96
N VAL A 230 1.85 12.36 -11.36
CA VAL A 230 0.61 12.89 -11.92
C VAL A 230 0.68 14.40 -12.01
N ARG A 231 0.31 14.99 -13.15
CA ARG A 231 0.24 16.45 -13.32
C ARG A 231 -0.80 17.05 -12.38
N ILE A 232 -0.48 18.23 -11.84
CA ILE A 232 -1.33 18.97 -10.91
C ILE A 232 -1.68 20.32 -11.47
N ASP A 233 -2.97 20.67 -11.41
CA ASP A 233 -3.49 22.01 -11.59
C ASP A 233 -3.24 22.83 -10.32
N PHE A 234 -2.13 23.58 -10.30
CA PHE A 234 -1.75 24.39 -9.14
C PHE A 234 -2.61 25.61 -8.96
N ASP A 235 -3.24 26.12 -10.01
CA ASP A 235 -4.16 27.27 -9.91
C ASP A 235 -5.44 26.83 -9.22
N ARG A 236 -6.01 25.71 -9.63
CA ARG A 236 -7.16 25.10 -8.95
C ARG A 236 -6.82 24.71 -7.52
N LEU A 237 -5.64 24.14 -7.28
CA LEU A 237 -5.18 23.79 -5.93
C LEU A 237 -5.10 25.04 -5.02
N ALA A 238 -4.63 26.18 -5.54
CA ALA A 238 -4.59 27.45 -4.83
C ALA A 238 -6.00 28.00 -4.54
N GLN A 239 -6.93 27.87 -5.49
CA GLN A 239 -8.34 28.24 -5.29
C GLN A 239 -8.99 27.41 -4.19
N ILE A 240 -8.75 26.10 -4.18
CA ILE A 240 -9.24 25.21 -3.10
C ILE A 240 -8.63 25.61 -1.76
N GLU A 241 -7.33 25.88 -1.69
CA GLU A 241 -6.65 26.31 -0.48
C GLU A 241 -7.27 27.58 0.11
N GLN A 242 -7.50 28.60 -0.73
CA GLN A 242 -8.12 29.86 -0.31
C GLN A 242 -9.56 29.65 0.15
N ARG A 243 -10.36 28.89 -0.58
CA ARG A 243 -11.75 28.54 -0.21
C ARG A 243 -11.83 27.82 1.14
N MET A 244 -10.88 26.93 1.43
CA MET A 244 -10.81 26.27 2.74
C MET A 244 -10.46 27.24 3.85
N LEU A 245 -9.49 28.13 3.63
CA LEU A 245 -9.12 29.16 4.60
C LEU A 245 -10.31 30.10 4.90
N ASP A 246 -11.01 30.59 3.88
CA ASP A 246 -12.20 31.44 4.03
C ASP A 246 -13.30 30.71 4.81
N THR A 247 -13.43 29.41 4.57
CA THR A 247 -14.38 28.56 5.30
C THR A 247 -14.00 28.39 6.77
N GLU A 248 -12.71 28.21 7.09
CA GLU A 248 -12.20 28.16 8.46
C GLU A 248 -12.46 29.47 9.20
N LEU A 249 -12.16 30.61 8.58
CA LEU A 249 -12.37 31.94 9.15
C LEU A 249 -13.84 32.22 9.41
N ARG A 250 -14.71 31.96 8.44
CA ARG A 250 -16.17 32.13 8.58
C ARG A 250 -16.74 31.25 9.67
N LEU A 251 -16.31 29.97 9.76
CA LEU A 251 -16.78 29.06 10.80
C LEU A 251 -16.23 29.45 12.19
N ALA A 252 -15.01 29.96 12.29
CA ALA A 252 -14.48 30.49 13.53
C ALA A 252 -15.31 31.71 14.02
N ALA A 253 -15.67 32.62 13.13
CA ALA A 253 -16.56 33.73 13.43
C ALA A 253 -17.94 33.24 13.91
N HIS A 254 -18.53 32.25 13.20
CA HIS A 254 -19.81 31.66 13.61
C HIS A 254 -19.74 30.95 14.98
N ILE A 255 -18.63 30.25 15.27
CA ILE A 255 -18.43 29.65 16.61
C ILE A 255 -18.38 30.76 17.69
N ASN A 256 -17.76 31.89 17.42
CA ASN A 256 -17.74 33.04 18.35
C ASN A 256 -19.13 33.66 18.60
N GLU A 257 -20.04 33.54 17.64
CA GLU A 257 -21.45 33.94 17.84
C GLU A 257 -22.20 32.97 18.77
N LEU A 258 -21.79 31.69 18.76
CA LEU A 258 -22.43 30.64 19.56
C LEU A 258 -21.86 30.49 20.96
N THR A 259 -20.70 31.11 21.29
CA THR A 259 -20.05 31.00 22.58
C THR A 259 -19.44 32.35 23.01
N PRO A 260 -19.53 32.76 24.29
CA PRO A 260 -18.84 33.94 24.78
C PRO A 260 -17.32 33.79 24.93
N LEU A 261 -16.81 32.55 24.81
CA LEU A 261 -15.39 32.25 24.90
C LEU A 261 -14.74 32.46 23.54
N GLY A 262 -13.78 33.40 23.46
CA GLY A 262 -13.09 33.67 22.19
C GLY A 262 -12.53 32.39 21.52
N PHE A 263 -12.68 32.31 20.20
CA PHE A 263 -12.23 31.21 19.37
C PHE A 263 -11.64 31.73 18.06
N SER A 264 -10.46 31.26 17.71
CA SER A 264 -9.81 31.60 16.44
C SER A 264 -9.75 30.35 15.52
N HIS A 265 -9.49 30.57 14.24
CA HIS A 265 -9.27 29.47 13.31
C HIS A 265 -8.05 28.60 13.69
N GLU A 266 -7.08 29.14 14.44
CA GLU A 266 -5.94 28.38 14.97
C GLU A 266 -6.29 27.45 16.13
N ASP A 267 -7.47 27.63 16.72
CA ASP A 267 -7.95 26.85 17.86
C ASP A 267 -8.72 25.59 17.44
N ILE A 268 -9.06 25.46 16.17
CA ILE A 268 -9.91 24.39 15.59
C ILE A 268 -9.48 22.98 16.04
N ASN A 269 -8.17 22.73 16.13
CA ASN A 269 -7.61 21.43 16.50
C ASN A 269 -7.11 21.37 17.95
N LYS A 270 -7.22 22.45 18.76
CA LYS A 270 -6.79 22.47 20.15
C LYS A 270 -7.88 21.84 21.04
N SER A 271 -7.69 20.58 21.43
CA SER A 271 -8.69 19.85 22.25
C SER A 271 -9.04 20.56 23.56
N SER A 272 -8.10 21.28 24.17
CA SER A 272 -8.34 22.05 25.40
C SER A 272 -9.28 23.24 25.17
N VAL A 273 -9.16 23.96 24.05
CA VAL A 273 -10.01 25.09 23.70
C VAL A 273 -11.40 24.59 23.30
N VAL A 274 -11.45 23.62 22.39
CA VAL A 274 -12.71 23.03 21.92
C VAL A 274 -13.49 22.38 23.08
N GLY A 275 -12.80 21.66 23.97
CA GLY A 275 -13.42 21.06 25.14
C GLY A 275 -14.04 22.10 26.07
N ARG A 276 -13.31 23.15 26.40
CA ARG A 276 -13.80 24.24 27.26
C ARG A 276 -15.03 24.96 26.67
N ILE A 277 -15.06 25.17 25.35
CA ILE A 277 -16.19 25.80 24.68
C ILE A 277 -17.43 24.90 24.76
N LEU A 278 -17.30 23.61 24.52
CA LEU A 278 -18.39 22.65 24.62
C LEU A 278 -18.90 22.47 26.05
N GLU A 279 -18.00 22.45 27.05
CA GLU A 279 -18.41 22.40 28.46
C GLU A 279 -19.14 23.67 28.89
N ASN A 280 -18.75 24.85 28.39
CA ASN A 280 -19.47 26.10 28.63
C ASN A 280 -20.87 26.13 27.99
N ASP A 281 -21.07 25.35 26.91
CA ASP A 281 -22.38 25.12 26.26
C ASP A 281 -23.21 24.03 26.99
N GLY A 282 -22.78 23.60 28.18
CA GLY A 282 -23.48 22.61 29.02
C GLY A 282 -23.23 21.16 28.66
N VAL A 283 -22.25 20.87 27.81
CA VAL A 283 -21.94 19.50 27.38
C VAL A 283 -20.97 18.84 28.36
N THR A 284 -21.29 17.63 28.82
CA THR A 284 -20.35 16.79 29.56
C THR A 284 -19.54 15.94 28.58
N LEU A 285 -18.20 16.15 28.56
CA LEU A 285 -17.30 15.47 27.64
C LEU A 285 -16.61 14.27 28.31
N PRO A 286 -16.44 13.15 27.58
CA PRO A 286 -15.60 12.07 28.04
C PRO A 286 -14.14 12.51 28.12
N ARG A 287 -13.35 11.85 28.98
CA ARG A 287 -11.92 12.12 29.14
C ARG A 287 -11.09 11.04 28.47
N THR A 288 -9.93 11.43 27.94
CA THR A 288 -8.93 10.49 27.43
C THR A 288 -8.19 9.81 28.58
N LYS A 289 -7.40 8.76 28.28
CA LYS A 289 -6.54 8.08 29.29
C LYS A 289 -5.53 9.04 29.97
N THR A 290 -5.23 10.17 29.36
CA THR A 290 -4.34 11.21 29.90
C THR A 290 -5.11 12.40 30.49
N ASP A 291 -6.36 12.19 30.88
CA ASP A 291 -7.28 13.17 31.49
C ASP A 291 -7.51 14.46 30.69
N LYS A 292 -7.38 14.40 29.34
CA LYS A 292 -7.74 15.50 28.44
C LYS A 292 -9.18 15.32 27.94
N HIS A 293 -9.83 16.43 27.54
CA HIS A 293 -11.13 16.34 26.88
C HIS A 293 -11.05 15.46 25.64
N ASN A 294 -11.92 14.46 25.55
CA ASN A 294 -12.09 13.71 24.30
C ASN A 294 -13.08 14.49 23.42
N VAL A 295 -12.56 15.12 22.39
CA VAL A 295 -13.30 15.87 21.39
C VAL A 295 -13.03 15.33 19.99
N ASP A 296 -12.90 14.01 19.88
CA ASP A 296 -12.73 13.33 18.60
C ASP A 296 -13.98 13.45 17.72
N LYS A 297 -13.86 12.98 16.48
CA LYS A 297 -14.94 13.05 15.50
C LYS A 297 -16.21 12.35 16.01
N PHE A 298 -16.09 11.18 16.61
CA PHE A 298 -17.23 10.38 17.05
C PHE A 298 -17.99 11.05 18.21
N VAL A 299 -17.26 11.64 19.15
CA VAL A 299 -17.86 12.39 20.26
C VAL A 299 -18.59 13.62 19.71
N LEU A 300 -17.98 14.38 18.80
CA LEU A 300 -18.62 15.57 18.23
C LEU A 300 -19.83 15.24 17.36
N GLU A 301 -19.80 14.14 16.61
CA GLU A 301 -20.94 13.64 15.82
C GLU A 301 -22.09 13.19 16.74
N ALA A 302 -21.78 12.51 17.85
CA ALA A 302 -22.79 12.07 18.81
C ALA A 302 -23.47 13.22 19.56
N LEU A 303 -22.78 14.34 19.75
CA LEU A 303 -23.35 15.55 20.38
C LEU A 303 -24.41 16.22 19.49
N ASP A 304 -24.20 16.22 18.19
CA ASP A 304 -25.08 16.79 17.14
C ASP A 304 -25.66 18.19 17.42
N THR A 305 -24.91 19.05 18.13
CA THR A 305 -25.28 20.45 18.41
C THR A 305 -24.88 21.36 17.25
N LYS A 306 -25.42 22.60 17.20
CA LYS A 306 -24.98 23.60 16.22
C LYS A 306 -23.47 23.86 16.34
N LEU A 307 -22.97 23.94 17.57
CA LEU A 307 -21.56 24.17 17.88
C LEU A 307 -20.67 22.99 17.45
N SER A 308 -21.06 21.75 17.79
CA SER A 308 -20.27 20.57 17.41
C SER A 308 -20.22 20.38 15.88
N ARG A 309 -21.33 20.64 15.17
CA ARG A 309 -21.37 20.60 13.70
C ARG A 309 -20.47 21.68 13.07
N ALA A 310 -20.46 22.91 13.60
CA ALA A 310 -19.60 23.98 13.13
C ALA A 310 -18.11 23.62 13.33
N ILE A 311 -17.75 23.08 14.49
CA ILE A 311 -16.38 22.62 14.80
C ILE A 311 -15.96 21.49 13.87
N LEU A 312 -16.82 20.49 13.64
CA LEU A 312 -16.53 19.39 12.71
C LEU A 312 -16.29 19.90 11.29
N LYS A 313 -17.13 20.81 10.81
CA LYS A 313 -16.98 21.39 9.46
C LYS A 313 -15.70 22.22 9.35
N ALA A 314 -15.35 23.01 10.38
CA ALA A 314 -14.10 23.75 10.44
C ALA A 314 -12.86 22.81 10.42
N ARG A 315 -12.90 21.72 11.20
CA ARG A 315 -11.83 20.70 11.19
C ARG A 315 -11.67 20.02 9.83
N ARG A 316 -12.77 19.78 9.11
CA ARG A 316 -12.71 19.22 7.75
C ARG A 316 -12.03 20.17 6.79
N ALA A 317 -12.42 21.46 6.76
CA ALA A 317 -11.79 22.48 5.94
C ALA A 317 -10.28 22.61 6.26
N ASN A 318 -9.94 22.69 7.54
CA ASN A 318 -8.56 22.74 8.01
C ASN A 318 -7.74 21.50 7.57
N LYS A 319 -8.29 20.29 7.69
CA LYS A 319 -7.64 19.07 7.24
C LYS A 319 -7.39 19.08 5.74
N ILE A 320 -8.35 19.53 4.93
CA ILE A 320 -8.17 19.64 3.47
C ILE A 320 -6.99 20.57 3.19
N ARG A 321 -6.94 21.74 3.78
CA ARG A 321 -5.89 22.74 3.56
C ARG A 321 -4.52 22.30 4.09
N THR A 322 -4.44 21.92 5.36
CA THR A 322 -3.16 21.71 6.05
C THR A 322 -2.57 20.31 5.82
N THR A 323 -3.40 19.34 5.45
CA THR A 323 -2.96 17.95 5.19
C THR A 323 -2.93 17.66 3.70
N PHE A 324 -4.04 17.80 2.99
CA PHE A 324 -4.10 17.38 1.60
C PHE A 324 -3.43 18.40 0.67
N VAL A 325 -3.80 19.68 0.70
CA VAL A 325 -3.16 20.73 -0.14
C VAL A 325 -1.67 20.82 0.17
N ALA A 326 -1.30 20.92 1.44
CA ALA A 326 0.10 21.01 1.84
C ALA A 326 0.91 19.77 1.43
N SER A 327 0.30 18.59 1.47
CA SER A 327 0.94 17.35 1.04
C SER A 327 1.17 17.31 -0.46
N ILE A 328 0.18 17.70 -1.27
CA ILE A 328 0.35 17.79 -2.73
C ILE A 328 1.48 18.77 -3.07
N ARG A 329 1.47 19.99 -2.52
CA ARG A 329 2.56 20.97 -2.76
C ARG A 329 3.93 20.42 -2.38
N ARG A 330 4.03 19.81 -1.20
CA ARG A 330 5.29 19.25 -0.68
C ARG A 330 5.85 18.15 -1.57
N HIS A 331 4.99 17.30 -2.12
CA HIS A 331 5.38 16.11 -2.87
C HIS A 331 5.32 16.31 -4.39
N SER A 332 5.19 17.53 -4.85
CA SER A 332 5.24 17.86 -6.27
C SER A 332 6.63 18.33 -6.70
N VAL A 333 7.05 17.87 -7.86
CA VAL A 333 8.28 18.24 -8.55
C VAL A 333 7.96 18.51 -10.01
N GLU A 334 8.41 19.64 -10.56
CA GLU A 334 8.21 20.02 -11.97
C GLU A 334 6.72 19.90 -12.40
N GLY A 335 5.80 20.33 -11.55
CA GLY A 335 4.36 20.32 -11.85
C GLY A 335 3.65 18.97 -11.65
N ARG A 336 4.32 17.96 -11.13
CA ARG A 336 3.76 16.61 -10.93
C ARG A 336 3.91 16.15 -9.48
N VAL A 337 2.88 15.53 -8.95
CA VAL A 337 2.95 14.87 -7.65
C VAL A 337 3.46 13.45 -7.79
N HIS A 338 4.39 13.06 -6.91
CA HIS A 338 4.99 11.74 -6.90
C HIS A 338 4.72 11.06 -5.56
N CYS A 339 4.04 9.91 -5.57
CA CYS A 339 3.83 9.10 -4.37
C CYS A 339 4.73 7.86 -4.39
N THR A 340 4.93 7.26 -3.24
CA THR A 340 5.58 5.95 -3.11
C THR A 340 4.49 4.88 -3.05
N PHE A 341 4.59 3.85 -3.89
CA PHE A 341 3.75 2.65 -3.82
C PHE A 341 4.44 1.58 -3.00
N ASN A 342 3.80 1.12 -1.94
CA ASN A 342 4.35 0.12 -1.03
C ASN A 342 3.75 -1.26 -1.34
N GLN A 343 4.57 -2.20 -1.79
CA GLN A 343 4.18 -3.60 -2.03
C GLN A 343 4.01 -4.39 -0.74
N LEU A 344 4.76 -4.03 0.30
CA LEU A 344 4.84 -4.78 1.55
C LEU A 344 4.23 -4.02 2.72
N ARG A 345 3.59 -4.76 3.62
CA ARG A 345 3.30 -4.26 4.96
C ARG A 345 4.50 -4.52 5.85
N LYS A 346 5.17 -3.46 6.27
CA LYS A 346 6.35 -3.54 7.13
C LYS A 346 6.36 -2.43 8.19
N GLN A 347 6.99 -2.71 9.31
CA GLN A 347 7.30 -1.70 10.32
C GLN A 347 8.59 -0.98 9.92
N ARG A 348 8.54 0.35 9.91
CA ARG A 348 9.73 1.20 9.74
C ARG A 348 10.54 1.27 11.02
N GLU A 349 11.75 1.80 10.94
CA GLU A 349 12.63 2.03 12.10
C GLU A 349 12.03 2.96 13.16
N ASP A 350 11.22 3.95 12.74
CA ASP A 350 10.48 4.86 13.62
C ASP A 350 9.28 4.20 14.33
N GLY A 351 9.00 2.93 14.05
CA GLY A 351 7.90 2.16 14.62
C GLY A 351 6.61 2.21 13.79
N ASP A 352 6.50 3.10 12.82
CA ASP A 352 5.32 3.23 11.97
C ASP A 352 5.16 2.01 11.06
N ILE A 353 3.91 1.58 10.87
CA ILE A 353 3.56 0.50 9.95
C ILE A 353 3.13 1.12 8.61
N VAL A 354 3.86 0.79 7.55
CA VAL A 354 3.51 1.14 6.17
C VAL A 354 3.08 -0.09 5.39
N GLY A 355 2.36 0.15 4.29
CA GLY A 355 1.86 -0.93 3.46
C GLY A 355 0.51 -1.47 3.91
N ALA A 356 -0.10 -2.28 3.06
CA ALA A 356 -1.38 -2.91 3.29
C ALA A 356 -1.23 -4.42 3.49
N ALA A 357 -2.18 -5.01 4.21
CA ALA A 357 -2.22 -6.45 4.42
C ALA A 357 -2.70 -7.19 3.15
N PHE A 358 -2.47 -8.47 3.11
CA PHE A 358 -3.03 -9.43 2.14
C PHE A 358 -2.66 -9.13 0.67
N GLY A 359 -1.47 -8.58 0.46
CA GLY A 359 -0.97 -8.31 -0.89
C GLY A 359 -1.49 -7.02 -1.54
N ARG A 360 -2.35 -6.24 -0.90
CA ARG A 360 -2.77 -4.93 -1.43
C ARG A 360 -1.58 -3.97 -1.50
N ILE A 361 -1.57 -3.11 -2.51
CA ILE A 361 -0.64 -1.99 -2.62
C ILE A 361 -1.19 -0.84 -1.78
N SER A 362 -0.32 -0.10 -1.12
CA SER A 362 -0.69 1.17 -0.50
C SER A 362 0.19 2.30 -1.05
N SER A 363 -0.30 3.53 -0.97
CA SER A 363 0.49 4.70 -1.33
C SER A 363 0.84 5.56 -0.12
N SER A 364 2.00 6.22 -0.17
CA SER A 364 2.48 7.13 0.86
C SER A 364 3.35 8.22 0.25
N LEU A 365 3.49 9.33 0.95
CA LEU A 365 4.36 10.44 0.56
C LEU A 365 4.08 11.01 -0.86
N PRO A 366 2.81 11.43 -1.16
CA PRO A 366 1.62 11.41 -0.34
C PRO A 366 0.77 10.15 -0.55
N ASN A 367 -0.25 9.93 0.32
CA ASN A 367 -1.23 8.87 0.07
C ASN A 367 -2.25 9.33 -0.97
N LEU A 368 -2.09 8.92 -2.24
CA LEU A 368 -3.00 9.26 -3.34
C LEU A 368 -4.22 8.34 -3.43
N GLN A 369 -4.24 7.21 -2.71
CA GLN A 369 -5.39 6.30 -2.66
C GLN A 369 -6.49 6.76 -1.70
N GLN A 370 -6.17 7.67 -0.77
CA GLN A 370 -7.11 8.18 0.22
C GLN A 370 -7.34 9.69 0.06
N GLN A 371 -7.84 10.09 -1.10
CA GLN A 371 -8.16 11.48 -1.40
C GLN A 371 -9.59 11.83 -0.96
N PRO A 372 -9.89 13.11 -0.65
CA PRO A 372 -11.24 13.55 -0.27
C PRO A 372 -12.21 13.50 -1.46
N VAL A 373 -12.90 12.38 -1.64
CA VAL A 373 -13.81 12.14 -2.79
C VAL A 373 -15.27 12.44 -2.47
N ARG A 374 -15.65 12.38 -1.18
CA ARG A 374 -17.03 12.45 -0.73
C ARG A 374 -17.23 13.60 0.25
N ASP A 375 -16.46 14.65 0.11
CA ASP A 375 -16.51 15.84 0.95
C ASP A 375 -17.19 16.98 0.19
N ASP A 376 -18.33 17.44 0.71
CA ASP A 376 -19.06 18.60 0.16
C ASP A 376 -18.25 19.90 0.11
N LEU A 377 -17.18 19.99 0.87
CA LEU A 377 -16.23 21.11 0.83
C LEU A 377 -15.20 21.00 -0.30
N ALA A 378 -15.03 19.81 -0.85
CA ALA A 378 -13.98 19.52 -1.83
C ALA A 378 -14.50 18.57 -2.93
N GLU A 379 -15.70 18.81 -3.46
CA GLU A 379 -16.28 18.05 -4.56
C GLU A 379 -15.41 18.09 -5.81
N ASP A 380 -14.73 19.22 -6.03
CA ASP A 380 -13.80 19.47 -7.14
C ASP A 380 -12.35 19.05 -6.85
N TRP A 381 -12.10 18.36 -5.72
CA TRP A 381 -10.73 17.98 -5.33
C TRP A 381 -10.01 17.13 -6.37
N ARG A 382 -10.70 16.12 -6.93
CA ARG A 382 -10.09 15.25 -7.95
C ARG A 382 -9.79 15.98 -9.26
N CYS A 383 -10.42 17.12 -9.52
CA CYS A 383 -10.17 17.92 -10.72
C CYS A 383 -8.77 18.58 -10.75
N ILE A 384 -8.01 18.56 -9.63
CA ILE A 384 -6.62 19.01 -9.63
C ILE A 384 -5.67 18.05 -10.35
N TYR A 385 -6.06 16.77 -10.54
CA TYR A 385 -5.24 15.75 -11.18
C TYR A 385 -5.51 15.75 -12.67
N LEU A 386 -4.48 16.09 -13.45
CA LEU A 386 -4.56 16.27 -14.89
C LEU A 386 -3.91 15.11 -15.65
N PRO A 387 -4.41 14.76 -16.84
CA PRO A 387 -3.70 13.87 -17.76
C PRO A 387 -2.38 14.47 -18.23
N ASP A 388 -1.54 13.67 -18.86
CA ASP A 388 -0.38 14.15 -19.61
C ASP A 388 -0.86 15.02 -20.79
N GLU A 389 0.02 15.90 -21.28
CA GLU A 389 -0.36 16.84 -22.35
C GLU A 389 -0.78 16.13 -23.64
N GLY A 390 -1.89 16.59 -24.19
CA GLY A 390 -2.45 16.05 -25.43
C GLY A 390 -3.30 14.80 -25.27
N GLY A 391 -3.53 14.33 -24.04
CA GLY A 391 -4.40 13.18 -23.75
C GLY A 391 -5.56 13.51 -22.82
N GLU A 392 -6.36 12.50 -22.53
CA GLU A 392 -7.46 12.53 -21.57
C GLU A 392 -7.16 11.61 -20.39
N TRP A 393 -7.73 11.92 -19.23
CA TRP A 393 -7.69 11.02 -18.06
C TRP A 393 -8.62 9.84 -18.30
N ALA A 394 -8.11 8.63 -18.17
CA ALA A 394 -8.92 7.42 -18.16
C ALA A 394 -8.85 6.76 -16.77
N CYS A 395 -10.01 6.42 -16.25
CA CYS A 395 -10.21 5.64 -15.04
C CYS A 395 -10.86 4.31 -15.42
N LEU A 396 -10.23 3.22 -15.05
CA LEU A 396 -10.68 1.86 -15.35
C LEU A 396 -10.88 1.11 -14.03
N ASP A 397 -12.15 0.86 -13.68
CA ASP A 397 -12.54 0.26 -12.41
C ASP A 397 -13.15 -1.14 -12.59
N TYR A 398 -12.70 -2.12 -11.80
CA TYR A 398 -13.32 -3.44 -11.77
C TYR A 398 -14.73 -3.36 -11.18
N SER A 399 -15.73 -3.55 -12.00
CA SER A 399 -17.12 -3.58 -11.55
C SER A 399 -17.38 -4.78 -10.65
N GLN A 400 -17.60 -4.52 -9.36
CA GLN A 400 -17.90 -5.55 -8.36
C GLN A 400 -16.82 -6.66 -8.28
N GLN A 401 -15.56 -6.27 -8.21
CA GLN A 401 -14.42 -7.20 -8.17
C GLN A 401 -14.60 -8.28 -7.08
N GLU A 402 -14.80 -7.87 -5.84
CA GLU A 402 -14.87 -8.77 -4.69
C GLU A 402 -16.10 -9.72 -4.73
N PRO A 403 -17.33 -9.30 -5.10
CA PRO A 403 -18.47 -10.19 -5.34
C PRO A 403 -18.21 -11.25 -6.41
N ARG A 404 -17.55 -10.89 -7.51
CA ARG A 404 -17.21 -11.84 -8.58
C ARG A 404 -16.18 -12.87 -8.14
N ILE A 405 -15.15 -12.43 -7.40
CA ILE A 405 -14.14 -13.32 -6.82
C ILE A 405 -14.77 -14.27 -5.80
N LEU A 406 -15.69 -13.78 -4.97
CA LEU A 406 -16.42 -14.62 -4.02
C LEU A 406 -17.19 -15.73 -4.73
N LEU A 407 -17.93 -15.38 -5.79
CA LEU A 407 -18.70 -16.37 -6.57
C LEU A 407 -17.76 -17.32 -7.32
N HIS A 408 -16.62 -16.86 -7.83
CA HIS A 408 -15.58 -17.72 -8.40
C HIS A 408 -15.12 -18.80 -7.41
N TRP A 409 -14.78 -18.41 -6.18
CA TRP A 409 -14.34 -19.34 -5.15
C TRP A 409 -15.46 -20.29 -4.70
N ALA A 410 -16.70 -19.80 -4.62
CA ALA A 410 -17.85 -20.64 -4.35
C ALA A 410 -18.02 -21.71 -5.44
N ASN A 411 -17.93 -21.32 -6.71
CA ASN A 411 -18.01 -22.24 -7.84
C ASN A 411 -16.85 -23.25 -7.87
N ALA A 412 -15.62 -22.82 -7.67
CA ALA A 412 -14.45 -23.70 -7.62
C ALA A 412 -14.58 -24.76 -6.51
N THR A 413 -15.11 -24.36 -5.35
CA THR A 413 -15.32 -25.27 -4.20
C THR A 413 -16.48 -26.23 -4.45
N ALA A 414 -17.54 -25.77 -5.11
CA ALA A 414 -18.67 -26.61 -5.52
C ALA A 414 -18.22 -27.71 -6.51
N SER A 415 -17.37 -27.34 -7.47
CA SER A 415 -16.81 -28.25 -8.48
C SER A 415 -15.92 -29.33 -7.86
N GLN A 416 -15.27 -29.07 -6.72
CA GLN A 416 -14.45 -30.04 -5.99
C GLN A 416 -15.27 -31.01 -5.12
N LYS A 417 -16.59 -31.04 -5.26
CA LYS A 417 -17.52 -31.86 -4.44
C LYS A 417 -17.41 -31.63 -2.93
N LEU A 418 -16.87 -30.49 -2.52
CA LEU A 418 -16.79 -30.11 -1.10
C LEU A 418 -18.13 -29.60 -0.58
N MET A 419 -19.07 -29.30 -1.48
CA MET A 419 -20.41 -28.78 -1.16
C MET A 419 -21.36 -29.96 -0.89
N ALA A 420 -21.80 -30.11 0.36
CA ALA A 420 -22.64 -31.21 0.82
C ALA A 420 -24.13 -31.10 0.40
N PHE A 421 -24.55 -29.90 -0.05
CA PHE A 421 -25.97 -29.65 -0.36
C PHE A 421 -26.17 -29.28 -1.82
N ASP A 422 -26.90 -30.11 -2.56
CA ASP A 422 -27.24 -29.87 -3.98
C ASP A 422 -27.96 -28.54 -4.21
N SER A 423 -28.78 -28.10 -3.25
CA SER A 423 -29.49 -26.82 -3.34
C SER A 423 -28.56 -25.61 -3.38
N THR A 424 -27.47 -25.59 -2.58
CA THR A 424 -26.49 -24.48 -2.59
C THR A 424 -25.68 -24.50 -3.88
N ARG A 425 -25.30 -25.70 -4.38
CA ARG A 425 -24.61 -25.84 -5.66
C ARG A 425 -25.43 -25.24 -6.80
N LYS A 426 -26.71 -25.56 -6.88
CA LYS A 426 -27.62 -25.04 -7.90
C LYS A 426 -27.69 -23.51 -7.87
N VAL A 427 -27.75 -22.90 -6.69
CA VAL A 427 -27.72 -21.42 -6.53
C VAL A 427 -26.41 -20.81 -7.06
N VAL A 428 -25.27 -21.48 -6.84
CA VAL A 428 -23.97 -21.03 -7.37
C VAL A 428 -23.95 -21.11 -8.90
N GLU A 429 -24.39 -22.25 -9.48
CA GLU A 429 -24.43 -22.47 -10.92
C GLU A 429 -25.35 -21.45 -11.60
N GLU A 430 -26.56 -21.22 -11.08
CA GLU A 430 -27.49 -20.21 -11.56
C GLU A 430 -26.94 -18.78 -11.45
N ALA A 431 -26.19 -18.48 -10.37
CA ALA A 431 -25.54 -17.18 -10.22
C ALA A 431 -24.42 -16.96 -11.24
N VAL A 432 -23.58 -17.97 -11.48
CA VAL A 432 -22.53 -17.93 -12.51
C VAL A 432 -23.13 -17.75 -13.90
N GLU A 433 -24.16 -18.52 -14.24
CA GLU A 433 -24.85 -18.43 -15.53
C GLU A 433 -25.47 -17.05 -15.76
N ARG A 434 -26.03 -16.44 -14.71
CA ARG A 434 -26.57 -15.08 -14.78
C ARG A 434 -25.51 -14.05 -15.16
N TYR A 435 -24.29 -14.13 -14.60
CA TYR A 435 -23.20 -13.24 -14.98
C TYR A 435 -22.67 -13.50 -16.39
N TRP A 436 -22.75 -14.74 -16.90
CA TRP A 436 -22.45 -15.05 -18.29
C TRP A 436 -23.50 -14.51 -19.25
N SER A 437 -24.80 -14.59 -18.88
CA SER A 437 -25.91 -14.08 -19.69
C SER A 437 -25.94 -12.54 -19.68
N ASP A 438 -25.60 -11.92 -18.55
CA ASP A 438 -25.53 -10.48 -18.39
C ASP A 438 -24.36 -10.08 -17.49
N PRO A 439 -23.21 -9.72 -18.07
CA PRO A 439 -22.05 -9.25 -17.31
C PRO A 439 -22.29 -7.96 -16.50
N SER A 440 -23.40 -7.23 -16.76
CA SER A 440 -23.77 -6.03 -16.00
C SER A 440 -24.57 -6.36 -14.71
N THR A 441 -24.85 -7.64 -14.45
CA THR A 441 -25.52 -8.09 -13.21
C THR A 441 -24.93 -7.43 -11.98
N ASP A 442 -25.77 -6.76 -11.17
CA ASP A 442 -25.37 -5.98 -10.00
C ASP A 442 -25.87 -6.64 -8.70
N SER A 443 -24.96 -7.32 -7.99
CA SER A 443 -25.24 -7.93 -6.69
C SER A 443 -25.64 -6.91 -5.61
N HIS A 444 -25.22 -5.65 -5.72
CA HIS A 444 -25.60 -4.61 -4.78
C HIS A 444 -27.03 -4.14 -5.01
N SER A 445 -27.46 -4.01 -6.26
CA SER A 445 -28.86 -3.73 -6.61
C SER A 445 -29.77 -4.89 -6.24
N MET A 446 -29.32 -6.12 -6.43
CA MET A 446 -30.02 -7.30 -5.94
C MET A 446 -30.20 -7.26 -4.41
N MET A 447 -29.14 -6.90 -3.67
CA MET A 447 -29.23 -6.73 -2.21
C MET A 447 -30.16 -5.58 -1.82
N ALA A 448 -30.14 -4.46 -2.55
CA ALA A 448 -31.06 -3.34 -2.32
C ALA A 448 -32.52 -3.78 -2.46
N SER A 449 -32.84 -4.55 -3.50
CA SER A 449 -34.18 -5.11 -3.72
C SER A 449 -34.61 -6.12 -2.64
N LEU A 450 -33.64 -6.89 -2.09
CA LEU A 450 -33.92 -7.88 -1.04
C LEU A 450 -34.15 -7.24 0.33
N THR A 451 -33.50 -6.12 0.60
CA THR A 451 -33.51 -5.48 1.93
C THR A 451 -34.35 -4.22 2.00
N GLY A 452 -34.80 -3.70 0.84
CA GLY A 452 -35.51 -2.40 0.76
C GLY A 452 -34.57 -1.19 1.01
N LEU A 453 -33.27 -1.40 1.14
CA LEU A 453 -32.29 -0.36 1.43
C LEU A 453 -31.84 0.38 0.15
N PRO A 454 -31.46 1.67 0.26
CA PRO A 454 -30.79 2.36 -0.82
C PRO A 454 -29.52 1.60 -1.25
N ARG A 455 -29.22 1.56 -2.57
CA ARG A 455 -28.10 0.79 -3.15
C ARG A 455 -26.75 1.01 -2.45
N LYS A 456 -26.47 2.25 -2.00
CA LYS A 456 -25.24 2.58 -1.27
C LYS A 456 -25.14 1.87 0.08
N GLN A 457 -26.24 1.80 0.83
CA GLN A 457 -26.33 1.08 2.10
C GLN A 457 -26.29 -0.43 1.86
N ALA A 458 -27.01 -0.91 0.83
CA ALA A 458 -26.99 -2.31 0.42
C ALA A 458 -25.58 -2.79 0.02
N LYS A 459 -24.78 -1.95 -0.66
CA LYS A 459 -23.36 -2.24 -0.94
C LYS A 459 -22.55 -2.45 0.34
N THR A 460 -22.67 -1.54 1.29
CA THR A 460 -21.96 -1.63 2.58
C THR A 460 -22.38 -2.86 3.37
N LEU A 461 -23.68 -3.15 3.36
CA LEU A 461 -24.26 -4.33 3.99
C LEU A 461 -23.73 -5.63 3.34
N PHE A 462 -23.84 -5.73 2.02
CA PHE A 462 -23.39 -6.90 1.28
C PHE A 462 -21.93 -7.23 1.56
N LEU A 463 -21.05 -6.25 1.42
CA LEU A 463 -19.61 -6.43 1.68
C LEU A 463 -19.35 -6.77 3.17
N GLY A 464 -20.05 -6.10 4.09
CA GLY A 464 -19.94 -6.41 5.51
C GLY A 464 -20.32 -7.85 5.84
N LEU A 465 -21.41 -8.35 5.29
CA LEU A 465 -21.87 -9.72 5.49
C LEU A 465 -20.93 -10.74 4.82
N CYS A 466 -20.46 -10.45 3.60
CA CYS A 466 -19.43 -11.27 2.94
C CYS A 466 -18.14 -11.36 3.76
N TYR A 467 -17.88 -10.36 4.60
CA TYR A 467 -16.69 -10.32 5.48
C TYR A 467 -16.96 -10.77 6.92
N GLY A 468 -18.10 -11.42 7.16
CA GLY A 468 -18.44 -11.98 8.46
C GLY A 468 -18.92 -10.93 9.47
N MET A 469 -19.59 -9.87 9.01
CA MET A 469 -20.26 -8.92 9.90
C MET A 469 -21.29 -9.66 10.76
N GLY A 470 -21.11 -9.61 12.07
CA GLY A 470 -22.05 -10.21 13.02
C GLY A 470 -23.36 -9.39 13.14
N GLY A 471 -24.44 -10.04 13.59
CA GLY A 471 -25.77 -9.44 13.67
C GLY A 471 -25.84 -8.13 14.48
N VAL A 472 -25.05 -8.00 15.56
CA VAL A 472 -25.00 -6.76 16.37
C VAL A 472 -24.48 -5.59 15.54
N LYS A 473 -23.37 -5.78 14.84
CA LYS A 473 -22.77 -4.75 13.97
C LYS A 473 -23.65 -4.45 12.77
N LEU A 474 -24.38 -5.45 12.27
CA LEU A 474 -25.39 -5.28 11.25
C LEU A 474 -26.52 -4.35 11.74
N ALA A 475 -27.08 -4.63 12.93
CA ALA A 475 -28.11 -3.79 13.56
C ALA A 475 -27.63 -2.35 13.70
N GLU A 476 -26.42 -2.14 14.26
CA GLU A 476 -25.83 -0.80 14.40
C GLU A 476 -25.66 -0.08 13.06
N SER A 477 -25.19 -0.79 12.02
CA SER A 477 -24.99 -0.21 10.69
C SER A 477 -26.29 0.20 9.99
N LEU A 478 -27.40 -0.43 10.35
CA LEU A 478 -28.74 -0.15 9.82
C LEU A 478 -29.58 0.75 10.74
N GLY A 479 -29.08 1.13 11.91
CA GLY A 479 -29.84 1.87 12.91
C GLY A 479 -30.98 1.05 13.52
N LEU A 480 -30.88 -0.29 13.51
CA LEU A 480 -31.88 -1.21 14.04
C LEU A 480 -31.64 -1.50 15.53
N PRO A 481 -32.70 -1.88 16.27
CA PRO A 481 -32.59 -2.17 17.69
C PRO A 481 -31.61 -3.31 17.98
N THR A 482 -30.91 -3.18 19.12
CA THR A 482 -30.11 -4.27 19.72
C THR A 482 -30.68 -4.61 21.09
N SER A 483 -30.56 -5.87 21.49
CA SER A 483 -30.95 -6.36 22.81
C SER A 483 -29.72 -6.75 23.63
N THR A 484 -29.90 -6.98 24.91
CA THR A 484 -28.85 -7.52 25.79
C THR A 484 -29.31 -8.87 26.35
N LEU A 485 -28.39 -9.83 26.40
CA LEU A 485 -28.59 -11.15 26.99
C LEU A 485 -27.58 -11.36 28.10
N THR A 486 -28.04 -11.75 29.28
CA THR A 486 -27.14 -12.16 30.38
C THR A 486 -26.87 -13.66 30.25
N ARG A 487 -25.62 -14.03 30.04
CA ARG A 487 -25.17 -15.43 30.03
C ARG A 487 -25.28 -16.04 31.43
N LYS A 488 -25.31 -17.36 31.49
CA LYS A 488 -25.28 -18.12 32.79
C LYS A 488 -24.05 -17.78 33.65
N SER A 489 -22.97 -17.28 33.04
CA SER A 489 -21.78 -16.77 33.71
C SER A 489 -21.94 -15.39 34.35
N GLY A 490 -23.10 -14.72 34.20
CA GLY A 490 -23.32 -13.33 34.59
C GLY A 490 -22.82 -12.29 33.61
N GLU A 491 -22.16 -12.68 32.52
CA GLU A 491 -21.69 -11.77 31.46
C GLU A 491 -22.87 -11.22 30.65
N ILE A 492 -22.91 -9.90 30.50
CA ILE A 492 -23.92 -9.22 29.65
C ILE A 492 -23.34 -9.08 28.25
N ILE A 493 -23.99 -9.71 27.28
CA ILE A 493 -23.66 -9.60 25.85
C ILE A 493 -24.73 -8.85 25.10
N ARG A 494 -24.31 -8.04 24.10
CA ARG A 494 -25.24 -7.41 23.16
C ARG A 494 -25.62 -8.41 22.07
N CYS A 495 -26.89 -8.43 21.71
CA CYS A 495 -27.46 -9.27 20.66
C CYS A 495 -28.14 -8.41 19.60
N ALA A 496 -28.22 -8.90 18.36
CA ALA A 496 -29.03 -8.29 17.33
C ALA A 496 -30.52 -8.41 17.68
N GLY A 497 -31.31 -7.38 17.37
CA GLY A 497 -32.76 -7.45 17.44
C GLY A 497 -33.32 -8.31 16.30
N GLU A 498 -34.63 -8.62 16.39
CA GLU A 498 -35.34 -9.50 15.43
C GLU A 498 -35.22 -8.99 13.99
N GLU A 499 -35.41 -7.70 13.75
CA GLU A 499 -35.30 -7.08 12.40
C GLU A 499 -33.94 -7.30 11.75
N ALA A 500 -32.84 -7.15 12.50
CA ALA A 500 -31.51 -7.39 12.00
C ALA A 500 -31.25 -8.89 11.73
N LEU A 501 -31.83 -9.77 12.56
CA LEU A 501 -31.75 -11.22 12.34
C LEU A 501 -32.55 -11.63 11.10
N ASP A 502 -33.68 -11.01 10.82
CA ASP A 502 -34.49 -11.27 9.61
C ASP A 502 -33.76 -10.85 8.35
N VAL A 503 -33.07 -9.70 8.36
CA VAL A 503 -32.20 -9.27 7.26
C VAL A 503 -31.07 -10.30 7.03
N LEU A 504 -30.42 -10.75 8.09
CA LEU A 504 -29.35 -11.75 8.02
C LEU A 504 -29.87 -13.10 7.50
N ASN A 505 -31.02 -13.56 7.99
CA ASN A 505 -31.65 -14.80 7.54
C ASN A 505 -32.07 -14.73 6.07
N THR A 506 -32.60 -13.60 5.64
CA THR A 506 -32.98 -13.36 4.23
C THR A 506 -31.73 -13.41 3.34
N PHE A 507 -30.65 -12.76 3.76
CA PHE A 507 -29.35 -12.81 3.07
C PHE A 507 -28.86 -14.26 2.93
N ASN A 508 -28.80 -15.00 4.03
CA ASN A 508 -28.30 -16.38 4.04
C ASN A 508 -29.17 -17.34 3.22
N LYS A 509 -30.49 -17.11 3.16
CA LYS A 509 -31.40 -17.88 2.30
C LYS A 509 -31.18 -17.61 0.82
N ARG A 510 -30.89 -16.37 0.45
CA ARG A 510 -30.71 -15.95 -0.96
C ARG A 510 -29.32 -16.20 -1.48
N LEU A 511 -28.30 -16.12 -0.63
CA LEU A 511 -26.89 -16.30 -0.94
C LEU A 511 -26.24 -17.33 -0.01
N PRO A 512 -26.76 -18.58 0.02
CA PRO A 512 -26.32 -19.60 0.99
C PRO A 512 -24.84 -19.97 0.83
N TYR A 513 -24.27 -19.74 -0.34
CA TYR A 513 -22.87 -20.01 -0.64
C TYR A 513 -21.89 -19.08 0.09
N VAL A 514 -22.33 -17.91 0.58
CA VAL A 514 -21.45 -16.98 1.33
C VAL A 514 -21.09 -17.57 2.70
N ASP A 515 -22.09 -17.92 3.49
CA ASP A 515 -21.90 -18.57 4.80
C ASP A 515 -21.18 -19.91 4.65
N TRP A 516 -21.60 -20.71 3.65
CA TRP A 516 -20.98 -22.00 3.39
C TRP A 516 -19.48 -21.85 3.04
N LEU A 517 -19.12 -20.95 2.12
CA LEU A 517 -17.71 -20.70 1.76
C LEU A 517 -16.91 -20.17 2.97
N GLY A 518 -17.54 -19.32 3.79
CA GLY A 518 -16.94 -18.85 5.05
C GLY A 518 -16.55 -20.01 5.97
N ARG A 519 -17.46 -20.96 6.18
CA ARG A 519 -17.21 -22.17 7.00
C ARG A 519 -16.12 -23.07 6.40
N VAL A 520 -16.11 -23.23 5.07
CA VAL A 520 -15.06 -24.01 4.37
C VAL A 520 -13.69 -23.32 4.56
N CYS A 521 -13.63 -21.99 4.41
CA CYS A 521 -12.40 -21.24 4.65
C CYS A 521 -11.91 -21.37 6.09
N GLU A 522 -12.81 -21.24 7.07
CA GLU A 522 -12.45 -21.41 8.49
C GLU A 522 -11.95 -22.83 8.79
N ALA A 523 -12.64 -23.84 8.31
CA ALA A 523 -12.24 -25.24 8.50
C ALA A 523 -10.85 -25.51 7.89
N ARG A 524 -10.59 -24.97 6.70
CA ARG A 524 -9.28 -25.08 6.04
C ARG A 524 -8.19 -24.37 6.87
N VAL A 525 -8.45 -23.17 7.35
CA VAL A 525 -7.50 -22.42 8.19
C VAL A 525 -7.22 -23.16 9.49
N ARG A 526 -8.23 -23.69 10.17
CA ARG A 526 -8.04 -24.48 11.40
C ARG A 526 -7.17 -25.72 11.15
N LYS A 527 -7.31 -26.34 9.96
CA LYS A 527 -6.56 -27.55 9.63
C LYS A 527 -5.14 -27.28 9.12
N TYR A 528 -4.96 -26.30 8.23
CA TYR A 528 -3.71 -26.08 7.49
C TYR A 528 -2.99 -24.78 7.88
N GLY A 529 -3.64 -23.86 8.58
CA GLY A 529 -3.08 -22.59 9.02
C GLY A 529 -3.09 -21.48 7.97
N TYR A 530 -3.51 -21.74 6.73
CA TYR A 530 -3.52 -20.76 5.65
C TYR A 530 -4.61 -21.01 4.59
N LEU A 531 -4.86 -19.96 3.81
CA LEU A 531 -5.61 -20.00 2.54
C LEU A 531 -4.69 -19.59 1.40
N THR A 532 -5.05 -19.98 0.18
CA THR A 532 -4.31 -19.66 -1.04
C THR A 532 -5.19 -18.81 -1.96
N THR A 533 -4.68 -17.67 -2.41
CA THR A 533 -5.36 -16.72 -3.30
C THR A 533 -5.22 -17.13 -4.77
N LEU A 534 -5.75 -16.32 -5.71
CA LEU A 534 -5.77 -16.59 -7.15
C LEU A 534 -4.37 -16.80 -7.76
N SER A 535 -3.38 -16.03 -7.32
CA SER A 535 -2.00 -16.13 -7.83
C SER A 535 -1.11 -17.07 -7.00
N GLY A 536 -1.69 -17.80 -6.03
CA GLY A 536 -0.94 -18.75 -5.21
C GLY A 536 -0.38 -18.16 -3.90
N ARG A 537 -0.64 -16.88 -3.58
CA ARG A 537 -0.24 -16.27 -2.33
C ARG A 537 -0.87 -16.99 -1.14
N ARG A 538 -0.09 -17.29 -0.12
CA ARG A 538 -0.60 -17.83 1.14
C ARG A 538 -1.01 -16.71 2.09
N CYS A 539 -2.24 -16.77 2.58
CA CYS A 539 -2.74 -15.93 3.67
C CYS A 539 -2.74 -16.76 4.95
N ARG A 540 -1.78 -16.53 5.84
CA ARG A 540 -1.55 -17.33 7.06
C ARG A 540 -2.28 -16.74 8.26
N PHE A 541 -2.55 -17.60 9.22
CA PHE A 541 -3.24 -17.25 10.45
C PHE A 541 -2.36 -17.64 11.65
N PRO A 542 -2.02 -16.69 12.55
CA PRO A 542 -1.15 -16.97 13.67
C PRO A 542 -1.82 -17.93 14.66
N GLU A 543 -1.01 -18.70 15.35
CA GLU A 543 -1.41 -19.48 16.53
C GLU A 543 -1.13 -18.70 17.81
N ASP A 544 -1.95 -18.93 18.82
CA ASP A 544 -1.65 -18.49 20.17
C ASP A 544 -0.72 -19.51 20.89
N GLU A 545 -0.37 -19.22 22.13
CA GLU A 545 0.49 -20.06 22.95
C GLU A 545 -0.08 -21.48 23.22
N LEU A 546 -1.38 -21.66 23.01
CA LEU A 546 -2.08 -22.93 23.16
C LEU A 546 -2.24 -23.70 21.83
N GLY A 547 -1.66 -23.19 20.74
CA GLY A 547 -1.78 -23.77 19.40
C GLY A 547 -3.13 -23.54 18.73
N THR A 548 -3.95 -22.59 19.25
CA THR A 548 -5.24 -22.27 18.64
C THR A 548 -5.08 -21.19 17.58
N ARG A 549 -5.58 -21.46 16.36
CA ARG A 549 -5.56 -20.50 15.26
C ARG A 549 -6.41 -19.28 15.57
N GLN A 550 -5.78 -18.11 15.52
CA GLN A 550 -6.40 -16.82 15.78
C GLN A 550 -7.05 -16.24 14.54
N TRP A 551 -8.11 -15.44 14.71
CA TRP A 551 -8.77 -14.65 13.64
C TRP A 551 -9.39 -15.49 12.52
N THR A 552 -9.71 -16.77 12.74
CA THR A 552 -10.25 -17.68 11.71
C THR A 552 -11.54 -17.17 11.07
N HIS A 553 -12.36 -16.40 11.82
CA HIS A 553 -13.56 -15.73 11.30
C HIS A 553 -13.28 -14.70 10.18
N LYS A 554 -12.01 -14.28 10.01
CA LYS A 554 -11.58 -13.37 8.92
C LYS A 554 -11.11 -14.13 7.68
N ALA A 555 -11.23 -15.46 7.66
CA ALA A 555 -10.69 -16.30 6.60
C ALA A 555 -11.24 -15.94 5.21
N LEU A 556 -12.57 -15.84 5.09
CA LEU A 556 -13.21 -15.46 3.83
C LEU A 556 -12.78 -14.07 3.36
N ASN A 557 -12.76 -13.08 4.27
CA ASN A 557 -12.31 -11.73 3.95
C ASN A 557 -10.88 -11.72 3.39
N ARG A 558 -9.94 -12.44 4.04
CA ARG A 558 -8.55 -12.52 3.57
C ARG A 558 -8.42 -13.19 2.21
N LEU A 559 -9.19 -14.25 1.96
CA LEU A 559 -9.22 -14.92 0.66
C LEU A 559 -9.67 -13.96 -0.45
N ILE A 560 -10.78 -13.26 -0.24
CA ILE A 560 -11.38 -12.39 -1.25
C ILE A 560 -10.49 -11.15 -1.50
N GLN A 561 -10.05 -10.46 -0.43
CA GLN A 561 -9.20 -9.28 -0.57
C GLN A 561 -7.82 -9.60 -1.15
N GLY A 562 -7.22 -10.73 -0.76
CA GLY A 562 -5.95 -11.17 -1.33
C GLY A 562 -6.07 -11.55 -2.80
N SER A 563 -7.16 -12.23 -3.17
CA SER A 563 -7.45 -12.57 -4.56
C SER A 563 -7.72 -11.33 -5.43
N ALA A 564 -8.42 -10.33 -4.88
CA ALA A 564 -8.64 -9.04 -5.55
C ALA A 564 -7.32 -8.29 -5.77
N ALA A 565 -6.44 -8.29 -4.77
CA ALA A 565 -5.11 -7.71 -4.90
C ALA A 565 -4.27 -8.41 -5.98
N ASP A 566 -4.31 -9.74 -6.05
CA ASP A 566 -3.61 -10.50 -7.08
C ASP A 566 -4.14 -10.15 -8.48
N GLN A 567 -5.47 -10.09 -8.67
CA GLN A 567 -6.09 -9.72 -9.95
C GLN A 567 -5.67 -8.30 -10.38
N THR A 568 -5.70 -7.34 -9.47
CA THR A 568 -5.27 -5.96 -9.77
C THR A 568 -3.79 -5.90 -10.14
N LYS A 569 -2.92 -6.67 -9.48
CA LYS A 569 -1.48 -6.72 -9.79
C LYS A 569 -1.20 -7.32 -11.17
N GLU A 570 -1.86 -8.42 -11.53
CA GLU A 570 -1.78 -8.99 -12.89
C GLU A 570 -2.27 -7.96 -13.92
N ALA A 571 -3.36 -7.23 -13.61
CA ALA A 571 -3.90 -6.15 -14.45
C ALA A 571 -3.00 -4.91 -14.52
N MET A 572 -1.99 -4.77 -13.67
CA MET A 572 -0.97 -3.72 -13.78
C MET A 572 0.23 -4.19 -14.60
N VAL A 573 0.66 -5.42 -14.39
CA VAL A 573 1.85 -5.99 -15.04
C VAL A 573 1.61 -6.24 -16.54
N LEU A 574 0.45 -6.78 -16.89
CA LEU A 574 0.13 -7.14 -18.26
C LEU A 574 0.08 -5.92 -19.20
N PRO A 575 -0.62 -4.82 -18.88
CA PRO A 575 -0.61 -3.62 -19.70
C PRO A 575 0.75 -2.90 -19.76
N ASP A 576 1.50 -2.88 -18.65
CA ASP A 576 2.85 -2.28 -18.65
C ASP A 576 3.77 -2.99 -19.67
N LYS A 577 3.67 -4.33 -19.76
CA LYS A 577 4.38 -5.12 -20.78
C LYS A 577 3.92 -4.82 -22.21
N ALA A 578 2.66 -4.42 -22.39
CA ALA A 578 2.10 -3.97 -23.66
C ALA A 578 2.41 -2.50 -23.99
N GLY A 579 3.03 -1.76 -23.07
CA GLY A 579 3.47 -0.38 -23.30
C GLY A 579 2.53 0.69 -22.72
N PHE A 580 1.44 0.31 -22.06
CA PHE A 580 0.58 1.27 -21.35
C PHE A 580 1.31 1.96 -20.20
N ARG A 581 0.96 3.21 -19.97
CA ARG A 581 1.68 4.08 -19.03
C ARG A 581 0.83 4.41 -17.81
N LEU A 582 0.66 3.46 -16.91
CA LEU A 582 -0.12 3.64 -15.68
C LEU A 582 0.42 4.82 -14.84
N GLN A 583 -0.49 5.58 -14.22
CA GLN A 583 -0.17 6.76 -13.39
C GLN A 583 -0.57 6.55 -11.94
N LEU A 584 -1.80 6.09 -11.68
CA LEU A 584 -2.29 5.79 -10.35
C LEU A 584 -2.90 4.38 -10.29
N GLN A 585 -3.01 3.87 -9.08
CA GLN A 585 -3.74 2.67 -8.73
C GLN A 585 -4.51 2.94 -7.45
N GLY A 586 -5.82 2.74 -7.47
CA GLY A 586 -6.71 2.93 -6.34
C GLY A 586 -7.54 1.69 -6.06
N HIS A 587 -7.12 0.79 -5.18
CA HIS A 587 -7.83 -0.46 -4.85
C HIS A 587 -8.07 -1.38 -6.06
N ASP A 588 -9.18 -1.23 -6.76
CA ASP A 588 -9.64 -1.93 -7.95
C ASP A 588 -9.63 -1.05 -9.23
N GLU A 589 -9.15 0.19 -9.11
CA GLU A 589 -9.09 1.21 -10.14
C GLU A 589 -7.65 1.39 -10.67
N LEU A 590 -7.50 1.51 -11.98
CA LEU A 590 -6.26 1.91 -12.65
C LEU A 590 -6.49 3.21 -13.42
N ASP A 591 -5.60 4.17 -13.23
CA ASP A 591 -5.68 5.47 -13.87
C ASP A 591 -4.45 5.73 -14.73
N LEU A 592 -4.69 6.31 -15.90
CA LEU A 592 -3.66 6.68 -16.84
C LEU A 592 -4.14 7.80 -17.77
N THR A 593 -3.20 8.34 -18.56
CA THR A 593 -3.53 9.19 -19.70
C THR A 593 -3.65 8.34 -20.95
N VAL A 594 -4.71 8.56 -21.72
CA VAL A 594 -4.96 7.91 -23.01
C VAL A 594 -5.10 8.95 -24.11
N GLY A 595 -4.75 8.57 -25.34
CA GLY A 595 -4.97 9.38 -26.54
C GLY A 595 -6.36 9.21 -27.14
N SER A 596 -7.07 8.15 -26.76
CA SER A 596 -8.42 7.86 -27.28
C SER A 596 -9.19 6.91 -26.38
N ARG A 597 -10.52 6.88 -26.54
CA ARG A 597 -11.38 5.90 -25.89
C ARG A 597 -11.03 4.46 -26.29
N ALA A 598 -10.63 4.23 -27.55
CA ALA A 598 -10.25 2.90 -28.01
C ALA A 598 -9.03 2.34 -27.26
N GLU A 599 -8.05 3.19 -26.93
CA GLU A 599 -6.89 2.81 -26.11
C GLU A 599 -7.31 2.41 -24.69
N ALA A 600 -8.24 3.14 -24.07
CA ALA A 600 -8.78 2.78 -22.77
C ALA A 600 -9.57 1.47 -22.80
N GLU A 601 -10.35 1.22 -23.88
CA GLU A 601 -11.09 -0.03 -24.07
C GLU A 601 -10.17 -1.23 -24.28
N GLU A 602 -9.04 -1.04 -24.99
CA GLU A 602 -7.99 -2.07 -25.12
C GLU A 602 -7.41 -2.43 -23.75
N LEU A 603 -7.06 -1.44 -22.94
CA LEU A 603 -6.60 -1.69 -21.57
C LEU A 603 -7.68 -2.41 -20.73
N ALA A 604 -8.94 -2.00 -20.84
CA ALA A 604 -10.05 -2.66 -20.15
C ALA A 604 -10.20 -4.13 -20.57
N ALA A 605 -9.98 -4.46 -21.83
CA ALA A 605 -9.96 -5.84 -22.31
C ALA A 605 -8.83 -6.64 -21.64
N MET A 606 -7.63 -6.09 -21.59
CA MET A 606 -6.49 -6.73 -20.90
C MET A 606 -6.75 -6.93 -19.40
N MET A 607 -7.35 -5.96 -18.72
CA MET A 607 -7.74 -6.08 -17.32
C MET A 607 -8.74 -7.22 -17.10
N LYS A 608 -9.75 -7.37 -17.98
CA LYS A 608 -10.76 -8.45 -17.88
C LYS A 608 -10.14 -9.82 -17.98
N GLU A 609 -9.09 -9.97 -18.79
CA GLU A 609 -8.41 -11.23 -19.09
C GLU A 609 -7.23 -11.51 -18.16
N ALA A 610 -6.79 -10.53 -17.35
CA ALA A 610 -5.59 -10.64 -16.51
C ALA A 610 -5.60 -11.88 -15.59
N VAL A 611 -6.77 -12.21 -15.03
CA VAL A 611 -6.95 -13.46 -14.26
C VAL A 611 -8.27 -14.12 -14.67
N PRO A 612 -8.22 -15.35 -15.21
CA PRO A 612 -9.42 -16.11 -15.55
C PRO A 612 -10.27 -16.43 -14.31
N LEU A 613 -11.52 -16.01 -14.32
CA LEU A 613 -12.51 -16.38 -13.32
C LEU A 613 -13.56 -17.35 -13.90
N ALA A 614 -14.32 -18.01 -13.04
CA ALA A 614 -15.46 -18.86 -13.46
C ALA A 614 -16.62 -18.06 -14.09
N LEU A 615 -16.57 -16.73 -14.00
CA LEU A 615 -17.54 -15.78 -14.54
C LEU A 615 -16.80 -14.58 -15.13
N PRO A 616 -17.41 -13.84 -16.08
CA PRO A 616 -16.72 -12.75 -16.75
C PRO A 616 -16.38 -11.62 -15.76
N SER A 617 -15.15 -11.12 -15.84
CA SER A 617 -14.78 -9.84 -15.24
C SER A 617 -15.39 -8.69 -16.06
N LYS A 618 -15.83 -7.61 -15.38
CA LYS A 618 -16.28 -6.38 -16.02
C LYS A 618 -15.42 -5.23 -15.54
N VAL A 619 -15.01 -4.39 -16.48
CA VAL A 619 -14.27 -3.15 -16.22
C VAL A 619 -15.10 -2.00 -16.79
N ASP A 620 -15.41 -1.05 -15.93
CA ASP A 620 -16.06 0.20 -16.32
C ASP A 620 -14.97 1.20 -16.75
N VAL A 621 -15.20 1.92 -17.84
CA VAL A 621 -14.24 2.87 -18.45
C VAL A 621 -14.86 4.25 -18.43
N GLU A 622 -14.25 5.14 -17.67
CA GLU A 622 -14.63 6.55 -17.61
C GLU A 622 -13.46 7.40 -18.12
N ILE A 623 -13.76 8.42 -18.96
CA ILE A 623 -12.75 9.29 -19.57
C ILE A 623 -13.17 10.75 -19.39
N GLY A 624 -12.19 11.62 -19.18
CA GLY A 624 -12.47 13.03 -19.04
C GLY A 624 -11.22 13.92 -19.03
N PRO A 625 -11.41 15.23 -18.93
CA PRO A 625 -10.30 16.19 -18.96
C PRO A 625 -9.42 16.15 -17.70
N ASN A 626 -9.88 15.52 -16.64
CA ASN A 626 -9.19 15.35 -15.36
C ASN A 626 -9.85 14.23 -14.55
N TRP A 627 -9.27 13.83 -13.41
CA TRP A 627 -9.80 12.74 -12.58
C TRP A 627 -11.17 13.02 -11.94
N GLY A 628 -11.57 14.28 -11.80
CA GLY A 628 -12.86 14.65 -11.19
C GLY A 628 -14.01 14.71 -12.18
N ASP A 629 -13.74 15.02 -13.46
CA ASP A 629 -14.73 15.24 -14.52
C ASP A 629 -14.74 14.07 -15.53
N ILE A 630 -14.55 12.84 -15.06
CA ILE A 630 -14.66 11.60 -15.88
C ILE A 630 -16.12 11.18 -16.05
N LYS A 631 -16.44 10.58 -17.20
CA LYS A 631 -17.79 10.08 -17.56
C LYS A 631 -17.71 8.74 -18.30
#